data_f7e560487ccab5bf7ca778b1224bcfff
#
_entry.id   f7e560487ccab5bf7ca778b1224bcfff
#
_cell.length_a   1.000
_cell.length_b   1.000
_cell.length_c   1.000
_cell.angle_alpha   90.00
_cell.angle_beta   90.00
_cell.angle_gamma   90.00
#
_symmetry.space_group_name_H-M   'P 1'
#
loop_
_entity.id
_entity.type
_entity.pdbx_description
1 polymer ?
#
loop_
_entity_poly.entity_id
_entity_poly.type
_entity_poly.pdbx_seq_one_letter_code
_entity_poly.pdbx_strand_id
1 'polypeptide(L)'
;MSLKPKVSHADHILGNGQADLTIVEYGDYQCPHCGAAHPIIKEMMAELGSQIRFVFRNFPLSEMHPYARPAALAAEAAALQGKFWEMHDAIYENQNLLSARLLLDIAEQLDLDMPKFKSDIQDQELLNRVDGDFESGMLSGVNGTPTFFVNGQKFDGGAEDLVQILGEN
;
A
#
# COMPACT_ATOMS: atom_id res chain seq x y z
N MET A 1 16.08 -6.17 -11.06
CA MET A 1 15.02 -7.12 -10.68
C MET A 1 13.69 -6.61 -11.23
N SER A 2 12.94 -7.50 -11.82
CA SER A 2 11.64 -7.13 -12.41
C SER A 2 10.48 -7.59 -11.53
N LEU A 3 9.39 -6.85 -11.62
CA LEU A 3 8.16 -7.10 -10.86
C LEU A 3 7.49 -8.42 -11.29
N LYS A 4 7.13 -9.24 -10.32
CA LYS A 4 6.41 -10.50 -10.51
C LYS A 4 5.32 -10.67 -9.45
N PRO A 5 4.06 -10.85 -9.85
CA PRO A 5 3.52 -10.76 -11.20
C PRO A 5 3.43 -9.29 -11.67
N LYS A 6 3.22 -9.11 -12.96
CA LYS A 6 2.96 -7.78 -13.53
C LYS A 6 1.69 -7.19 -12.93
N VAL A 7 1.58 -5.86 -12.95
CA VAL A 7 0.36 -5.18 -12.51
C VAL A 7 -0.84 -5.64 -13.31
N SER A 8 -1.93 -5.88 -12.61
CA SER A 8 -3.20 -6.32 -13.20
C SER A 8 -4.38 -5.62 -12.54
N HIS A 9 -5.59 -5.90 -13.01
CA HIS A 9 -6.81 -5.38 -12.42
C HIS A 9 -7.06 -5.88 -10.98
N ALA A 10 -6.34 -6.91 -10.53
CA ALA A 10 -6.42 -7.39 -9.15
C ALA A 10 -5.67 -6.49 -8.16
N ASP A 11 -4.77 -5.63 -8.65
CA ASP A 11 -4.03 -4.69 -7.83
C ASP A 11 -4.90 -3.49 -7.41
N HIS A 12 -4.53 -2.87 -6.30
CA HIS A 12 -5.12 -1.59 -5.88
C HIS A 12 -4.44 -0.47 -6.67
N ILE A 13 -5.23 0.21 -7.49
CA ILE A 13 -4.74 1.24 -8.42
C ILE A 13 -5.26 2.61 -8.02
N LEU A 14 -4.37 3.59 -7.95
CA LEU A 14 -4.69 5.00 -7.72
C LEU A 14 -4.19 5.80 -8.93
N GLY A 15 -4.91 6.86 -9.27
CA GLY A 15 -4.57 7.71 -10.39
C GLY A 15 -5.14 7.20 -11.71
N ASN A 16 -4.38 7.34 -12.78
CA ASN A 16 -4.84 6.96 -14.12
C ASN A 16 -4.50 5.50 -14.43
N GLY A 17 -5.53 4.64 -14.44
CA GLY A 17 -5.37 3.21 -14.74
C GLY A 17 -4.86 2.91 -16.16
N GLN A 18 -4.88 3.89 -17.05
CA GLN A 18 -4.40 3.76 -18.43
C GLN A 18 -3.08 4.48 -18.66
N ALA A 19 -2.44 4.99 -17.62
CA ALA A 19 -1.16 5.73 -17.75
C ALA A 19 -0.04 4.83 -18.24
N ASP A 20 0.87 5.41 -19.02
CA ASP A 20 2.07 4.72 -19.49
C ASP A 20 3.11 4.55 -18.37
N LEU A 21 3.05 5.40 -17.35
CA LEU A 21 3.94 5.33 -16.21
C LEU A 21 3.24 4.62 -15.05
N THR A 22 3.78 3.47 -14.65
CA THR A 22 3.27 2.71 -13.52
C THR A 22 4.32 2.68 -12.41
N ILE A 23 3.90 3.05 -11.20
CA ILE A 23 4.73 2.99 -10.01
C ILE A 23 4.09 2.01 -9.05
N VAL A 24 4.86 1.01 -8.60
CA VAL A 24 4.43 0.05 -7.58
C VAL A 24 5.24 0.29 -6.33
N GLU A 25 4.54 0.42 -5.20
CA GLU A 25 5.17 0.44 -3.88
C GLU A 25 4.86 -0.86 -3.15
N TYR A 26 5.91 -1.53 -2.64
CA TYR A 26 5.76 -2.55 -1.60
C TYR A 26 5.95 -1.85 -0.26
N GLY A 27 4.93 -1.87 0.58
CA GLY A 27 4.93 -1.12 1.81
C GLY A 27 4.43 -1.88 3.02
N ASP A 28 4.79 -1.35 4.18
CA ASP A 28 4.46 -1.85 5.50
C ASP A 28 3.86 -0.69 6.30
N TYR A 29 2.61 -0.85 6.72
CA TYR A 29 1.88 0.24 7.39
C TYR A 29 2.49 0.67 8.73
N GLN A 30 3.29 -0.15 9.35
CA GLN A 30 3.96 0.20 10.61
C GLN A 30 5.41 0.66 10.41
N CYS A 31 5.97 0.51 9.22
CA CYS A 31 7.34 0.92 8.93
C CYS A 31 7.46 2.45 8.92
N PRO A 32 8.36 3.04 9.74
CA PRO A 32 8.53 4.50 9.78
C PRO A 32 8.95 5.09 8.43
N HIS A 33 9.77 4.38 7.65
CA HIS A 33 10.19 4.84 6.33
C HIS A 33 9.03 4.90 5.35
N CYS A 34 8.10 3.95 5.44
CA CYS A 34 6.87 3.97 4.63
C CYS A 34 5.96 5.13 5.06
N GLY A 35 5.87 5.39 6.37
CA GLY A 35 5.13 6.53 6.89
C GLY A 35 5.69 7.86 6.42
N ALA A 36 7.02 7.98 6.34
CA ALA A 36 7.67 9.17 5.82
C ALA A 36 7.47 9.33 4.31
N ALA A 37 7.40 8.22 3.58
CA ALA A 37 7.15 8.23 2.13
C ALA A 37 5.72 8.64 1.78
N HIS A 38 4.76 8.34 2.65
CA HIS A 38 3.33 8.54 2.37
C HIS A 38 2.97 9.96 1.93
N PRO A 39 3.32 11.03 2.68
CA PRO A 39 2.98 12.39 2.25
C PRO A 39 3.67 12.78 0.95
N ILE A 40 4.86 12.28 0.68
CA ILE A 40 5.59 12.54 -0.56
C ILE A 40 4.84 11.92 -1.75
N ILE A 41 4.41 10.68 -1.62
CA ILE A 41 3.62 9.98 -2.65
C ILE A 41 2.27 10.67 -2.85
N LYS A 42 1.62 11.06 -1.75
CA LYS A 42 0.31 11.72 -1.80
C LYS A 42 0.40 13.04 -2.57
N GLU A 43 1.43 13.83 -2.31
CA GLU A 43 1.67 15.09 -3.04
C GLU A 43 1.97 14.83 -4.52
N MET A 44 2.81 13.83 -4.81
CA MET A 44 3.12 13.43 -6.18
C MET A 44 1.84 13.06 -6.93
N MET A 45 0.96 12.29 -6.31
CA MET A 45 -0.30 11.86 -6.94
C MET A 45 -1.28 13.02 -7.10
N ALA A 46 -1.25 14.01 -6.20
CA ALA A 46 -2.06 15.22 -6.35
C ALA A 46 -1.63 16.04 -7.57
N GLU A 47 -0.33 16.10 -7.84
CA GLU A 47 0.23 16.88 -8.95
C GLU A 47 0.23 16.10 -10.28
N LEU A 48 0.56 14.81 -10.25
CA LEU A 48 0.83 14.00 -11.44
C LEU A 48 -0.12 12.81 -11.60
N GLY A 49 -1.18 12.73 -10.81
CA GLY A 49 -2.06 11.56 -10.79
C GLY A 49 -2.74 11.23 -12.12
N SER A 50 -2.91 12.24 -13.01
CA SER A 50 -3.44 11.99 -14.35
C SER A 50 -2.45 11.29 -15.27
N GLN A 51 -1.15 11.27 -14.91
CA GLN A 51 -0.05 10.72 -15.71
C GLN A 51 0.52 9.45 -15.12
N ILE A 52 0.08 9.04 -13.92
CA ILE A 52 0.64 7.92 -13.17
C ILE A 52 -0.44 6.92 -12.82
N ARG A 53 -0.12 5.65 -12.99
CA ARG A 53 -0.85 4.54 -12.39
C ARG A 53 -0.05 4.08 -11.18
N PHE A 54 -0.55 4.37 -9.97
CA PHE A 54 0.11 4.01 -8.73
C PHE A 54 -0.54 2.77 -8.13
N VAL A 55 0.29 1.83 -7.70
CA VAL A 55 -0.13 0.54 -7.12
C VAL A 55 0.55 0.36 -5.77
N PHE A 56 -0.22 -0.09 -4.78
CA PHE A 56 0.33 -0.48 -3.48
C PHE A 56 0.16 -1.98 -3.29
N ARG A 57 1.25 -2.64 -2.90
CA ARG A 57 1.25 -4.05 -2.51
C ARG A 57 1.77 -4.21 -1.10
N ASN A 58 1.19 -5.13 -0.34
CA ASN A 58 1.53 -5.34 1.06
C ASN A 58 2.86 -6.09 1.21
N PHE A 59 3.72 -5.58 2.09
CA PHE A 59 4.95 -6.27 2.46
C PHE A 59 5.19 -6.12 3.97
N PRO A 60 4.29 -6.71 4.81
CA PRO A 60 4.36 -6.54 6.26
C PRO A 60 5.57 -7.28 6.83
N LEU A 61 6.44 -6.55 7.53
CA LEU A 61 7.61 -7.08 8.24
C LEU A 61 7.19 -7.47 9.66
N SER A 62 6.37 -8.52 9.76
CA SER A 62 5.61 -8.87 10.96
C SER A 62 6.48 -9.17 12.19
N GLU A 63 7.73 -9.64 11.99
CA GLU A 63 8.65 -9.90 13.09
C GLU A 63 9.10 -8.62 13.79
N MET A 64 9.23 -7.53 13.03
CA MET A 64 9.65 -6.22 13.54
C MET A 64 8.46 -5.33 13.89
N HIS A 65 7.36 -5.49 13.17
CA HIS A 65 6.21 -4.60 13.21
C HIS A 65 4.92 -5.40 13.48
N PRO A 66 4.53 -5.58 14.76
CA PRO A 66 3.41 -6.47 15.11
C PRO A 66 2.06 -6.01 14.57
N TYR A 67 1.90 -4.72 14.25
CA TYR A 67 0.64 -4.20 13.68
C TYR A 67 0.66 -4.09 12.16
N ALA A 68 1.77 -4.42 11.49
CA ALA A 68 1.86 -4.33 10.04
C ALA A 68 0.84 -5.26 9.35
N ARG A 69 0.76 -6.51 9.76
CA ARG A 69 -0.18 -7.47 9.17
C ARG A 69 -1.63 -7.13 9.51
N PRO A 70 -2.01 -6.84 10.77
CA PRO A 70 -3.36 -6.37 11.07
C PRO A 70 -3.78 -5.13 10.26
N ALA A 71 -2.88 -4.17 10.07
CA ALA A 71 -3.17 -2.98 9.28
C ALA A 71 -3.37 -3.33 7.80
N ALA A 72 -2.54 -4.22 7.25
CA ALA A 72 -2.71 -4.71 5.88
C ALA A 72 -4.08 -5.37 5.71
N LEU A 73 -4.49 -6.21 6.65
CA LEU A 73 -5.81 -6.86 6.62
C LEU A 73 -6.94 -5.84 6.72
N ALA A 74 -6.77 -4.80 7.53
CA ALA A 74 -7.77 -3.73 7.64
C ALA A 74 -7.95 -3.00 6.30
N ALA A 75 -6.85 -2.70 5.62
CA ALA A 75 -6.90 -2.05 4.31
C ALA A 75 -7.57 -2.96 3.27
N GLU A 76 -7.25 -4.26 3.27
CA GLU A 76 -7.89 -5.22 2.36
C GLU A 76 -9.38 -5.37 2.65
N ALA A 77 -9.78 -5.40 3.92
CA ALA A 77 -11.19 -5.46 4.30
C ALA A 77 -11.94 -4.19 3.86
N ALA A 78 -11.32 -3.03 4.02
CA ALA A 78 -11.89 -1.77 3.53
C ALA A 78 -12.03 -1.79 2.00
N ALA A 79 -11.11 -2.43 1.29
CA ALA A 79 -11.18 -2.59 -0.16
C ALA A 79 -12.43 -3.34 -0.60
N LEU A 80 -12.87 -4.33 0.17
CA LEU A 80 -14.11 -5.08 -0.12
C LEU A 80 -15.36 -4.20 0.00
N GLN A 81 -15.24 -3.02 0.62
CA GLN A 81 -16.32 -2.04 0.74
C GLN A 81 -16.02 -0.76 -0.06
N GLY A 82 -15.06 -0.83 -0.99
CA GLY A 82 -14.74 0.27 -1.89
C GLY A 82 -13.93 1.39 -1.26
N LYS A 83 -13.25 1.15 -0.13
CA LYS A 83 -12.56 2.19 0.65
C LYS A 83 -11.10 1.86 0.94
N PHE A 84 -10.41 1.20 0.00
CA PHE A 84 -9.00 0.85 0.20
C PHE A 84 -8.14 2.08 0.45
N TRP A 85 -8.17 3.05 -0.46
CA TRP A 85 -7.27 4.20 -0.40
C TRP A 85 -7.56 5.11 0.79
N GLU A 86 -8.83 5.24 1.18
CA GLU A 86 -9.22 6.00 2.36
C GLU A 86 -8.67 5.36 3.64
N MET A 87 -8.77 4.03 3.76
CA MET A 87 -8.18 3.31 4.90
C MET A 87 -6.66 3.37 4.88
N HIS A 88 -6.05 3.18 3.72
CA HIS A 88 -4.61 3.27 3.47
C HIS A 88 -4.05 4.61 3.96
N ASP A 89 -4.65 5.70 3.52
CA ASP A 89 -4.24 7.04 3.90
C ASP A 89 -4.39 7.27 5.41
N ALA A 90 -5.54 6.88 5.97
CA ALA A 90 -5.83 7.09 7.39
C ALA A 90 -4.87 6.31 8.29
N ILE A 91 -4.49 5.09 7.91
CA ILE A 91 -3.52 4.29 8.68
C ILE A 91 -2.16 5.01 8.72
N TYR A 92 -1.64 5.41 7.57
CA TYR A 92 -0.35 6.11 7.53
C TYR A 92 -0.39 7.45 8.25
N GLU A 93 -1.49 8.20 8.10
CA GLU A 93 -1.63 9.52 8.74
C GLU A 93 -1.78 9.44 10.26
N ASN A 94 -2.04 8.25 10.80
CA ASN A 94 -2.12 7.99 12.24
C ASN A 94 -1.13 6.91 12.68
N GLN A 95 -0.05 6.71 11.94
CA GLN A 95 0.87 5.59 12.14
C GLN A 95 1.43 5.50 13.55
N ASN A 96 1.72 6.65 14.16
CA ASN A 96 2.28 6.70 15.52
C ASN A 96 1.29 6.23 16.62
N LEU A 97 0.00 6.11 16.27
CA LEU A 97 -1.05 5.64 17.18
C LEU A 97 -1.55 4.24 16.80
N LEU A 98 -0.85 3.56 15.91
CA LEU A 98 -1.30 2.29 15.33
C LEU A 98 -1.51 1.22 16.40
N SER A 99 -2.72 0.68 16.42
CA SER A 99 -3.18 -0.36 17.33
C SER A 99 -4.40 -1.06 16.72
N ALA A 100 -4.81 -2.18 17.30
CA ALA A 100 -6.04 -2.85 16.87
C ALA A 100 -7.25 -1.93 17.02
N ARG A 101 -7.29 -1.14 18.09
CA ARG A 101 -8.40 -0.20 18.33
C ARG A 101 -8.44 0.91 17.29
N LEU A 102 -7.29 1.46 16.93
CA LEU A 102 -7.22 2.51 15.91
C LEU A 102 -7.81 2.01 14.58
N LEU A 103 -7.51 0.78 14.20
CA LEU A 103 -8.02 0.21 12.94
C LEU A 103 -9.54 0.15 12.93
N LEU A 104 -10.14 -0.23 14.06
CA LEU A 104 -11.60 -0.24 14.20
C LEU A 104 -12.16 1.18 14.19
N ASP A 105 -11.52 2.12 14.87
CA ASP A 105 -11.96 3.52 14.90
C ASP A 105 -11.94 4.15 13.50
N ILE A 106 -10.91 3.87 12.72
CA ILE A 106 -10.84 4.35 11.34
C ILE A 106 -11.97 3.75 10.50
N ALA A 107 -12.21 2.46 10.64
CA ALA A 107 -13.29 1.79 9.90
C ALA A 107 -14.64 2.43 10.22
N GLU A 108 -14.91 2.76 11.48
CA GLU A 108 -16.13 3.47 11.88
C GLU A 108 -16.20 4.86 11.26
N GLN A 109 -15.10 5.60 11.27
CA GLN A 109 -15.03 6.95 10.67
C GLN A 109 -15.27 6.93 9.17
N LEU A 110 -14.93 5.84 8.50
CA LEU A 110 -15.15 5.65 7.07
C LEU A 110 -16.56 5.12 6.75
N ASP A 111 -17.40 4.99 7.75
CA ASP A 111 -18.77 4.48 7.61
C ASP A 111 -18.84 3.07 7.02
N LEU A 112 -17.86 2.22 7.33
CA LEU A 112 -17.89 0.84 6.88
C LEU A 112 -18.94 0.04 7.65
N ASP A 113 -19.47 -0.99 6.99
CA ASP A 113 -20.29 -2.01 7.66
C ASP A 113 -19.39 -2.75 8.65
N MET A 114 -19.54 -2.44 9.94
CA MET A 114 -18.63 -2.96 10.97
C MET A 114 -18.73 -4.46 11.20
N PRO A 115 -19.91 -5.09 11.22
CA PRO A 115 -19.99 -6.55 11.30
C PRO A 115 -19.25 -7.23 10.15
N LYS A 116 -19.41 -6.72 8.93
CA LYS A 116 -18.69 -7.23 7.75
C LYS A 116 -17.19 -7.01 7.87
N PHE A 117 -16.77 -5.80 8.26
CA PHE A 117 -15.36 -5.47 8.43
C PHE A 117 -14.67 -6.40 9.43
N LYS A 118 -15.31 -6.61 10.58
CA LYS A 118 -14.77 -7.49 11.63
C LYS A 118 -14.67 -8.95 11.19
N SER A 119 -15.62 -9.41 10.38
CA SER A 119 -15.57 -10.74 9.79
C SER A 119 -14.47 -10.84 8.74
N ASP A 120 -14.36 -9.84 7.85
CA ASP A 120 -13.42 -9.85 6.74
C ASP A 120 -11.96 -9.80 7.20
N ILE A 121 -11.63 -9.08 8.27
CA ILE A 121 -10.24 -9.02 8.77
C ILE A 121 -9.75 -10.37 9.34
N GLN A 122 -10.63 -11.33 9.50
CA GLN A 122 -10.30 -12.69 9.94
C GLN A 122 -10.43 -13.71 8.82
N ASP A 123 -10.79 -13.27 7.61
CA ASP A 123 -11.04 -14.14 6.47
C ASP A 123 -9.73 -14.69 5.89
N GLN A 124 -9.71 -16.01 5.66
CA GLN A 124 -8.52 -16.68 5.11
C GLN A 124 -8.15 -16.15 3.72
N GLU A 125 -9.11 -15.74 2.91
CA GLU A 125 -8.85 -15.20 1.58
C GLU A 125 -8.07 -13.88 1.66
N LEU A 126 -8.38 -13.02 2.62
CA LEU A 126 -7.62 -11.78 2.83
C LEU A 126 -6.23 -12.06 3.38
N LEU A 127 -6.09 -13.02 4.27
CA LEU A 127 -4.79 -13.48 4.74
C LEU A 127 -3.95 -13.96 3.57
N ASN A 128 -4.54 -14.77 2.70
CA ASN A 128 -3.87 -15.29 1.50
C ASN A 128 -3.45 -14.16 0.56
N ARG A 129 -4.27 -13.13 0.42
CA ARG A 129 -3.93 -11.99 -0.42
C ARG A 129 -2.72 -11.24 0.13
N VAL A 130 -2.70 -10.96 1.43
CA VAL A 130 -1.56 -10.27 2.07
C VAL A 130 -0.30 -11.12 1.93
N ASP A 131 -0.39 -12.42 2.20
CA ASP A 131 0.74 -13.34 2.05
C ASP A 131 1.20 -13.44 0.60
N GLY A 132 0.27 -13.42 -0.35
CA GLY A 132 0.58 -13.44 -1.78
C GLY A 132 1.33 -12.19 -2.23
N ASP A 133 0.95 -11.01 -1.73
CA ASP A 133 1.69 -9.78 -1.97
C ASP A 133 3.12 -9.88 -1.44
N PHE A 134 3.27 -10.38 -0.21
CA PHE A 134 4.58 -10.56 0.41
C PHE A 134 5.47 -11.49 -0.41
N GLU A 135 4.94 -12.63 -0.81
CA GLU A 135 5.67 -13.59 -1.66
C GLU A 135 6.06 -12.96 -3.00
N SER A 136 5.14 -12.21 -3.61
CA SER A 136 5.43 -11.51 -4.87
C SER A 136 6.59 -10.53 -4.71
N GLY A 137 6.63 -9.83 -3.58
CA GLY A 137 7.72 -8.92 -3.25
C GLY A 137 9.05 -9.66 -3.16
N MET A 138 9.08 -10.77 -2.44
CA MET A 138 10.28 -11.59 -2.33
C MET A 138 10.76 -12.09 -3.69
N LEU A 139 9.85 -12.57 -4.53
CA LEU A 139 10.17 -13.02 -5.89
C LEU A 139 10.65 -11.88 -6.78
N SER A 140 10.27 -10.65 -6.48
CA SER A 140 10.66 -9.46 -7.21
C SER A 140 11.95 -8.81 -6.68
N GLY A 141 12.55 -9.39 -5.63
CA GLY A 141 13.79 -8.87 -5.05
C GLY A 141 13.60 -7.83 -3.96
N VAL A 142 12.39 -7.72 -3.39
CA VAL A 142 12.13 -6.82 -2.27
C VAL A 142 12.71 -7.43 -0.99
N ASN A 143 13.52 -6.64 -0.27
CA ASN A 143 14.12 -7.06 1.00
C ASN A 143 13.97 -5.99 2.10
N GLY A 144 13.16 -4.97 1.87
CA GLY A 144 12.87 -3.91 2.82
C GLY A 144 11.78 -3.00 2.29
N THR A 145 11.30 -2.08 3.12
CA THR A 145 10.21 -1.18 2.77
C THR A 145 10.55 0.27 3.06
N PRO A 146 10.05 1.23 2.27
CA PRO A 146 9.35 0.98 1.01
C PRO A 146 10.32 0.54 -0.09
N THR A 147 9.84 -0.26 -1.04
CA THR A 147 10.56 -0.57 -2.27
C THR A 147 9.66 -0.19 -3.44
N PHE A 148 10.21 0.54 -4.40
CA PHE A 148 9.48 1.03 -5.56
C PHE A 148 9.91 0.32 -6.84
N PHE A 149 8.94 0.12 -7.73
CA PHE A 149 9.18 -0.34 -9.10
C PHE A 149 8.62 0.70 -10.06
N VAL A 150 9.38 1.00 -11.10
CA VAL A 150 8.97 1.93 -12.16
C VAL A 150 8.86 1.13 -13.46
N ASN A 151 7.67 1.07 -14.02
CA ASN A 151 7.37 0.28 -15.22
C ASN A 151 7.93 -1.14 -15.13
N GLY A 152 7.73 -1.77 -13.96
CA GLY A 152 8.10 -3.16 -13.72
C GLY A 152 9.56 -3.42 -13.35
N GLN A 153 10.39 -2.39 -13.26
CA GLN A 153 11.79 -2.52 -12.87
C GLN A 153 12.04 -1.93 -11.49
N LYS A 154 12.80 -2.63 -10.66
CA LYS A 154 13.12 -2.17 -9.32
C LYS A 154 13.88 -0.85 -9.38
N PHE A 155 13.39 0.13 -8.64
CA PHE A 155 14.00 1.45 -8.54
C PHE A 155 14.91 1.48 -7.32
N ASP A 156 16.17 1.92 -7.52
CA ASP A 156 17.13 2.06 -6.44
C ASP A 156 17.04 3.47 -5.85
N GLY A 157 16.21 3.63 -4.82
CA GLY A 157 15.99 4.92 -4.17
C GLY A 157 14.68 4.94 -3.42
N GLY A 158 14.46 6.01 -2.66
CA GLY A 158 13.24 6.24 -1.91
C GLY A 158 12.24 7.12 -2.65
N ALA A 159 11.18 7.51 -1.94
CA ALA A 159 10.12 8.35 -2.52
C ALA A 159 10.64 9.71 -2.98
N GLU A 160 11.58 10.31 -2.23
CA GLU A 160 12.16 11.61 -2.59
C GLU A 160 12.92 11.52 -3.91
N ASP A 161 13.70 10.46 -4.10
CA ASP A 161 14.45 10.24 -5.33
C ASP A 161 13.53 10.03 -6.52
N LEU A 162 12.44 9.30 -6.29
CA LEU A 162 11.43 9.04 -7.30
C LEU A 162 10.77 10.33 -7.79
N VAL A 163 10.35 11.17 -6.86
CA VAL A 163 9.71 12.46 -7.18
C VAL A 163 10.69 13.38 -7.92
N GLN A 164 11.96 13.39 -7.52
CA GLN A 164 12.97 14.21 -8.17
C GLN A 164 13.12 13.81 -9.66
N ILE A 165 13.21 12.52 -9.95
CA ILE A 165 13.32 12.01 -11.31
C ILE A 165 12.10 12.39 -12.15
N LEU A 166 10.90 12.25 -11.59
CA LEU A 166 9.66 12.56 -12.30
C LEU A 166 9.48 14.05 -12.52
N GLY A 167 9.99 14.89 -11.61
CA GLY A 167 9.93 16.34 -11.71
C GLY A 167 10.88 16.94 -12.74
N GLU A 168 11.88 16.19 -13.19
CA GLU A 168 12.84 16.62 -14.19
C GLU A 168 12.36 16.44 -15.64
N ASN A 169 11.22 15.81 -15.79
CA ASN A 169 10.57 15.58 -17.10
C ASN A 169 9.43 16.60 -17.31
#